data_9bee3950f1ae4a86726524d2a1182214
#
_entry.id   9bee3950f1ae4a86726524d2a1182214
#
_cell.length_a   1.000
_cell.length_b   1.000
_cell.length_c   1.000
_cell.angle_alpha   90.00
_cell.angle_beta   90.00
_cell.angle_gamma   90.00
#
_symmetry.space_group_name_H-M   'P 1'
#
loop_
_entity.id
_entity.type
_entity.pdbx_description
1 polymer ?
#
loop_
_entity_poly.entity_id
_entity_poly.type
_entity_poly.pdbx_seq_one_letter_code
_entity_poly.pdbx_strand_id
1 'polypeptide(L)'
;MKKYLYIIFTFLACLFVSQNVQASGPSYEVLYYGGTLTLDTWDDATYEEELTYYFKDSYRGQYVSLGTAGNMPQGFEIETPPKVEVEGRELQMEPEVRNLGDGYRVKIYNSGYAGDTVKIKVTWKLKNLLYSHRDILLLNWKPITDGDKKVEKVQFRVIPKFASANAQSELYIHTAYMGPDVTVKKEDGYYDATFYNLGKGQAVELYGYWLKSDLSSLYASDRNTGLTKVDEFHQTQAKIEQEKYWTRMFWHWILPALIISLWLLALLGRNRFKKMIWPGVTYPTNTRLYEIPQDIAPLVMSSVVYSAELDEASPTNKAKMTPPPFTFEKMLQATLLDLMDRGVIVYEQKGNEVVLTRKSNGHVDDFERSFMDMAFGERVTCPVNRLFENYEFSGDLYKHAKTEDQDAIRSLGRKAQSHFDAAVNQVARDVHRKVEDLRLLSYYRPLEAHEEAQARRSLFFGWTAWFLALGAEIFAIFVLNWFSIPCLIGILTIWYLPARFNAMFKASLRDGVVNSAGAEQRYHWDSFGRMLKEIAHLNDTELQSLVLWNRLLVYAALYGVADKVTKVMKLRNIHLQNQALDAFVYTPFYHDVTRSSHAMSTYGSTASTASHFTVSSGSGGGFSGGGGGGGFGAF
;
A
#
# COMPACT_ATOMS: atom_id res chain seq x y z
N MET A 1 -0.34 12.05 -0.26
CA MET A 1 -0.69 10.92 -1.15
C MET A 1 0.53 10.18 -1.67
N LYS A 2 1.50 10.84 -2.37
CA LYS A 2 2.70 10.18 -2.89
C LYS A 2 3.50 9.42 -1.80
N LYS A 3 3.66 9.95 -0.58
CA LYS A 3 4.41 9.30 0.51
C LYS A 3 3.75 8.00 1.00
N TYR A 4 2.41 7.94 1.10
CA TYR A 4 1.71 6.72 1.49
C TYR A 4 1.70 5.69 0.36
N LEU A 5 1.64 6.14 -0.89
CA LEU A 5 1.82 5.28 -2.05
C LEU A 5 3.24 4.67 -2.06
N TYR A 6 4.27 5.47 -1.74
CA TYR A 6 5.65 4.97 -1.58
C TYR A 6 5.78 3.98 -0.42
N ILE A 7 5.14 4.22 0.73
CA ILE A 7 5.15 3.29 1.86
C ILE A 7 4.46 1.98 1.48
N ILE A 8 3.30 2.05 0.84
CA ILE A 8 2.59 0.85 0.35
C ILE A 8 3.42 0.15 -0.73
N PHE A 9 4.00 0.90 -1.66
CA PHE A 9 4.84 0.34 -2.72
C PHE A 9 6.15 -0.25 -2.15
N THR A 10 6.76 0.40 -1.16
CA THR A 10 7.95 -0.12 -0.47
C THR A 10 7.60 -1.35 0.36
N PHE A 11 6.45 -1.36 1.06
CA PHE A 11 5.97 -2.51 1.80
C PHE A 11 5.62 -3.67 0.86
N LEU A 12 4.95 -3.42 -0.25
CA LEU A 12 4.72 -4.40 -1.31
C LEU A 12 6.03 -4.88 -1.94
N ALA A 13 6.96 -3.98 -2.24
CA ALA A 13 8.29 -4.33 -2.76
C ALA A 13 9.09 -5.16 -1.74
N CYS A 14 9.01 -4.85 -0.44
CA CYS A 14 9.61 -5.67 0.62
C CYS A 14 8.95 -7.06 0.71
N LEU A 15 7.63 -7.17 0.51
CA LEU A 15 6.94 -8.46 0.43
C LEU A 15 7.39 -9.27 -0.79
N PHE A 16 7.63 -8.62 -1.93
CA PHE A 16 8.17 -9.28 -3.13
C PHE A 16 9.64 -9.69 -2.95
N VAL A 17 10.44 -8.90 -2.25
CA VAL A 17 11.86 -9.20 -1.99
C VAL A 17 12.00 -10.32 -0.96
N SER A 18 11.13 -10.40 0.05
CA SER A 18 11.18 -11.46 1.06
C SER A 18 10.80 -12.86 0.52
N GLN A 19 10.11 -12.94 -0.61
CA GLN A 19 9.84 -14.22 -1.28
C GLN A 19 11.04 -14.76 -2.08
N ASN A 20 12.06 -13.92 -2.36
CA ASN A 20 13.20 -14.30 -3.21
C ASN A 20 14.50 -14.59 -2.44
N VAL A 21 14.49 -14.62 -1.11
CA VAL A 21 15.67 -14.99 -0.29
C VAL A 21 15.42 -16.37 0.35
N GLN A 22 15.03 -17.35 -0.45
CA GLN A 22 15.32 -18.75 -0.14
C GLN A 22 16.64 -19.12 -0.82
N ALA A 23 17.53 -19.79 -0.07
CA ALA A 23 18.74 -20.35 -0.61
C ALA A 23 18.41 -21.09 -1.91
N SER A 24 19.07 -20.71 -2.99
CA SER A 24 18.75 -21.12 -4.36
C SER A 24 18.98 -22.62 -4.56
N GLY A 25 17.96 -23.42 -4.26
CA GLY A 25 17.82 -24.73 -4.87
C GLY A 25 17.51 -24.59 -6.37
N PRO A 26 17.66 -25.67 -7.17
CA PRO A 26 17.36 -25.64 -8.58
C PRO A 26 15.88 -25.25 -8.83
N SER A 27 15.62 -24.59 -9.95
CA SER A 27 14.26 -24.34 -10.40
C SER A 27 13.70 -25.61 -11.02
N TYR A 28 12.53 -26.06 -10.54
CA TYR A 28 11.87 -27.28 -11.03
C TYR A 28 10.35 -27.20 -10.83
N GLU A 29 9.64 -28.07 -11.52
CA GLU A 29 8.21 -28.34 -11.40
C GLU A 29 7.99 -29.79 -10.98
N VAL A 30 6.91 -30.07 -10.24
CA VAL A 30 6.47 -31.43 -9.90
C VAL A 30 5.23 -31.72 -10.73
N LEU A 31 5.42 -32.52 -11.78
CA LEU A 31 4.37 -32.83 -12.74
C LEU A 31 3.37 -33.86 -12.19
N TYR A 32 3.88 -34.82 -11.42
CA TYR A 32 3.10 -35.95 -10.91
C TYR A 32 3.56 -36.37 -9.53
N TYR A 33 2.59 -36.73 -8.70
CA TYR A 33 2.78 -37.46 -7.46
C TYR A 33 1.80 -38.64 -7.43
N GLY A 34 2.32 -39.85 -7.33
CA GLY A 34 1.57 -41.09 -7.14
C GLY A 34 1.83 -41.70 -5.76
N GLY A 35 0.78 -41.89 -4.95
CA GLY A 35 0.86 -42.58 -3.67
C GLY A 35 0.08 -43.90 -3.73
N THR A 36 0.76 -45.04 -3.61
CA THR A 36 0.09 -46.35 -3.51
C THR A 36 0.31 -46.91 -2.11
N LEU A 37 -0.77 -46.97 -1.33
CA LEU A 37 -0.79 -47.61 -0.01
C LEU A 37 -1.35 -49.01 -0.10
N THR A 38 -0.52 -50.01 0.05
CA THR A 38 -0.95 -51.41 0.17
C THR A 38 -0.99 -51.78 1.65
N LEU A 39 -2.18 -52.08 2.16
CA LEU A 39 -2.38 -52.59 3.50
C LEU A 39 -2.29 -54.13 3.42
N ASP A 40 -1.10 -54.66 3.67
CA ASP A 40 -0.78 -56.09 3.48
C ASP A 40 -1.51 -56.93 4.52
N THR A 41 -1.47 -56.48 5.77
CA THR A 41 -2.23 -56.99 6.91
C THR A 41 -2.76 -55.79 7.71
N TRP A 42 -3.42 -56.03 8.83
CA TRP A 42 -3.84 -54.94 9.69
C TRP A 42 -2.66 -54.30 10.47
N ASP A 43 -1.49 -54.93 10.52
CA ASP A 43 -0.27 -54.44 11.14
C ASP A 43 0.75 -53.93 10.15
N ASP A 44 0.85 -54.53 8.97
CA ASP A 44 1.88 -54.25 7.97
C ASP A 44 1.31 -53.56 6.77
N ALA A 45 1.98 -52.51 6.34
CA ALA A 45 1.64 -51.77 5.12
C ALA A 45 2.89 -51.44 4.30
N THR A 46 2.68 -51.34 2.99
CA THR A 46 3.70 -50.87 2.06
C THR A 46 3.20 -49.58 1.43
N TYR A 47 3.98 -48.52 1.54
CA TYR A 47 3.70 -47.26 0.87
C TYR A 47 4.71 -46.99 -0.21
N GLU A 48 4.23 -46.87 -1.44
CA GLU A 48 5.03 -46.52 -2.62
C GLU A 48 4.67 -45.11 -3.05
N GLU A 49 5.65 -44.22 -3.06
CA GLU A 49 5.49 -42.87 -3.60
C GLU A 49 6.32 -42.71 -4.88
N GLU A 50 5.67 -42.19 -5.90
CA GLU A 50 6.25 -41.94 -7.21
C GLU A 50 6.15 -40.45 -7.53
N LEU A 51 7.28 -39.79 -7.84
CA LEU A 51 7.31 -38.39 -8.19
C LEU A 51 7.97 -38.19 -9.53
N THR A 52 7.38 -37.30 -10.35
CA THR A 52 7.95 -36.87 -11.62
C THR A 52 8.31 -35.40 -11.54
N TYR A 53 9.60 -35.08 -11.66
CA TYR A 53 10.16 -33.73 -11.65
C TYR A 53 10.53 -33.31 -13.06
N TYR A 54 10.29 -32.04 -13.39
CA TYR A 54 10.86 -31.38 -14.57
C TYR A 54 11.78 -30.26 -14.12
N PHE A 55 13.07 -30.35 -14.47
CA PHE A 55 14.07 -29.40 -14.03
C PHE A 55 14.31 -28.29 -15.06
N LYS A 56 14.34 -27.05 -14.57
CA LYS A 56 14.64 -25.85 -15.36
C LYS A 56 16.09 -25.39 -15.19
N ASP A 57 16.77 -25.91 -14.18
CA ASP A 57 18.18 -25.66 -13.87
C ASP A 57 18.91 -26.98 -13.59
N SER A 58 20.25 -26.92 -13.54
CA SER A 58 21.07 -28.05 -13.08
C SER A 58 20.76 -28.39 -11.61
N TYR A 59 20.73 -29.64 -11.29
CA TYR A 59 20.37 -30.16 -9.96
C TYR A 59 21.33 -31.24 -9.51
N ARG A 60 21.39 -31.51 -8.19
CA ARG A 60 22.22 -32.54 -7.59
C ARG A 60 21.45 -33.80 -7.18
N GLY A 61 20.16 -33.63 -6.91
CA GLY A 61 19.31 -34.72 -6.48
C GLY A 61 17.94 -34.29 -6.02
N GLN A 62 17.17 -35.24 -5.49
CA GLN A 62 15.87 -35.08 -4.93
C GLN A 62 15.83 -35.57 -3.49
N TYR A 63 14.83 -35.17 -2.74
CA TYR A 63 14.57 -35.77 -1.44
C TYR A 63 13.07 -36.02 -1.26
N VAL A 64 12.78 -37.06 -0.49
CA VAL A 64 11.45 -37.35 0.05
C VAL A 64 11.54 -37.51 1.55
N SER A 65 10.49 -37.17 2.24
CA SER A 65 10.41 -37.32 3.70
C SER A 65 9.09 -38.00 4.05
N LEU A 66 9.13 -38.89 5.02
CA LEU A 66 7.94 -39.51 5.59
C LEU A 66 7.99 -39.36 7.10
N GLY A 67 6.95 -38.73 7.67
CA GLY A 67 6.95 -38.35 9.07
C GLY A 67 5.94 -39.11 9.92
N THR A 68 6.12 -39.01 11.23
CA THR A 68 5.23 -39.53 12.27
C THR A 68 4.45 -38.40 12.93
N ALA A 69 4.37 -37.23 12.27
CA ALA A 69 3.74 -36.04 12.84
C ALA A 69 2.26 -36.26 13.13
N GLY A 70 1.83 -35.79 14.30
CA GLY A 70 0.45 -35.89 14.77
C GLY A 70 0.18 -37.16 15.59
N ASN A 71 -1.10 -37.45 15.82
CA ASN A 71 -1.50 -38.67 16.53
C ASN A 71 -1.36 -39.87 15.58
N MET A 72 -0.44 -40.75 15.90
CA MET A 72 -0.29 -42.03 15.20
C MET A 72 -0.69 -43.19 16.12
N PRO A 73 -1.13 -44.34 15.55
CA PRO A 73 -1.43 -45.51 16.36
C PRO A 73 -0.25 -45.91 17.23
N GLN A 74 -0.53 -46.52 18.37
CA GLN A 74 0.52 -47.01 19.29
C GLN A 74 1.38 -48.05 18.58
N GLY A 75 2.68 -47.86 18.62
CA GLY A 75 3.66 -48.73 17.96
C GLY A 75 3.79 -48.53 16.46
N PHE A 76 3.29 -47.40 15.93
CA PHE A 76 3.57 -47.04 14.54
C PHE A 76 5.08 -46.90 14.30
N GLU A 77 5.56 -47.53 13.24
CA GLU A 77 6.96 -47.53 12.88
C GLU A 77 7.16 -47.45 11.37
N ILE A 78 8.18 -46.68 10.93
CA ILE A 78 8.67 -46.62 9.56
C ILE A 78 9.97 -47.40 9.48
N GLU A 79 10.00 -48.50 8.73
CA GLU A 79 11.20 -49.27 8.52
C GLU A 79 12.18 -48.53 7.60
N THR A 80 13.45 -48.54 7.98
CA THR A 80 14.54 -47.90 7.23
C THR A 80 15.70 -48.88 6.98
N PRO A 81 16.42 -48.76 5.85
CA PRO A 81 16.22 -47.80 4.75
C PRO A 81 15.07 -48.21 3.83
N PRO A 82 14.35 -47.24 3.24
CA PRO A 82 13.36 -47.54 2.19
C PRO A 82 14.07 -47.93 0.90
N LYS A 83 13.38 -48.67 0.04
CA LYS A 83 13.88 -48.97 -1.30
C LYS A 83 13.67 -47.74 -2.22
N VAL A 84 14.73 -47.35 -2.94
CA VAL A 84 14.70 -46.20 -3.86
C VAL A 84 15.05 -46.66 -5.28
N GLU A 85 14.29 -46.21 -6.24
CA GLU A 85 14.48 -46.47 -7.67
C GLU A 85 14.37 -45.15 -8.46
N VAL A 86 15.22 -44.99 -9.49
CA VAL A 86 15.16 -43.88 -10.44
C VAL A 86 14.92 -44.45 -11.83
N GLU A 87 13.85 -44.03 -12.52
CA GLU A 87 13.51 -44.58 -13.84
C GLU A 87 14.57 -44.24 -14.88
N GLY A 88 15.09 -45.31 -15.55
CA GLY A 88 16.04 -45.16 -16.66
C GLY A 88 17.47 -44.75 -16.25
N ARG A 89 17.78 -44.71 -14.95
CA ARG A 89 19.12 -44.34 -14.46
C ARG A 89 19.51 -45.23 -13.27
N GLU A 90 20.79 -45.52 -13.16
CA GLU A 90 21.37 -46.11 -11.93
C GLU A 90 21.58 -44.99 -10.90
N LEU A 91 21.47 -45.35 -9.61
CA LEU A 91 21.77 -44.43 -8.53
C LEU A 91 23.27 -44.11 -8.53
N GLN A 92 23.60 -42.83 -8.47
CA GLN A 92 25.00 -42.38 -8.46
C GLN A 92 25.71 -42.69 -7.13
N MET A 93 24.94 -42.75 -6.05
CA MET A 93 25.34 -43.06 -4.69
C MET A 93 24.19 -43.74 -3.95
N GLU A 94 24.50 -44.49 -2.87
CA GLU A 94 23.47 -44.97 -1.97
C GLU A 94 22.65 -43.80 -1.38
N PRO A 95 21.34 -43.95 -1.26
CA PRO A 95 20.50 -42.90 -0.68
C PRO A 95 20.87 -42.61 0.77
N GLU A 96 21.03 -41.34 1.09
CA GLU A 96 21.29 -40.89 2.46
C GLU A 96 19.97 -40.82 3.25
N VAL A 97 19.81 -41.68 4.26
CA VAL A 97 18.64 -41.68 5.15
C VAL A 97 19.00 -40.93 6.43
N ARG A 98 18.28 -39.82 6.67
CA ARG A 98 18.42 -38.99 7.88
C ARG A 98 17.21 -39.10 8.76
N ASN A 99 17.41 -39.44 10.03
CA ASN A 99 16.35 -39.36 11.05
C ASN A 99 16.15 -37.87 11.44
N LEU A 100 14.92 -37.39 11.38
CA LEU A 100 14.51 -36.01 11.71
C LEU A 100 13.98 -35.88 13.15
N GLY A 101 13.82 -37.00 13.88
CA GLY A 101 13.22 -37.06 15.20
C GLY A 101 11.73 -37.38 15.14
N ASP A 102 11.00 -36.83 14.18
CA ASP A 102 9.59 -37.03 13.89
C ASP A 102 9.35 -37.68 12.52
N GLY A 103 10.33 -38.42 12.02
CA GLY A 103 10.29 -39.10 10.72
C GLY A 103 11.65 -39.22 10.08
N TYR A 104 11.66 -39.55 8.80
CA TYR A 104 12.85 -39.78 8.02
C TYR A 104 12.86 -38.98 6.73
N ARG A 105 14.06 -38.48 6.34
CA ARG A 105 14.31 -37.89 5.03
C ARG A 105 15.30 -38.75 4.27
N VAL A 106 14.95 -39.03 3.03
CA VAL A 106 15.83 -39.78 2.11
C VAL A 106 16.31 -38.81 1.03
N LYS A 107 17.61 -38.59 0.92
CA LYS A 107 18.22 -37.86 -0.18
C LYS A 107 18.67 -38.85 -1.26
N ILE A 108 18.28 -38.54 -2.47
CA ILE A 108 18.53 -39.36 -3.66
C ILE A 108 19.47 -38.56 -4.56
N TYR A 109 20.72 -39.02 -4.64
CA TYR A 109 21.75 -38.38 -5.46
C TYR A 109 21.61 -38.83 -6.91
N ASN A 110 21.06 -37.95 -7.72
CA ASN A 110 20.78 -38.17 -9.12
C ASN A 110 20.90 -36.84 -9.86
N SER A 111 22.14 -36.41 -10.06
CA SER A 111 22.43 -35.11 -10.69
C SER A 111 22.10 -35.07 -12.18
N GLY A 112 21.75 -33.89 -12.69
CA GLY A 112 21.45 -33.66 -14.09
C GLY A 112 21.40 -32.20 -14.44
N TYR A 113 20.81 -31.91 -15.63
CA TYR A 113 20.83 -30.59 -16.24
C TYR A 113 19.40 -30.04 -16.46
N ALA A 114 19.34 -28.77 -16.81
CA ALA A 114 18.11 -28.14 -17.25
C ALA A 114 17.47 -28.87 -18.44
N GLY A 115 16.16 -29.07 -18.39
CA GLY A 115 15.38 -29.83 -19.39
C GLY A 115 15.16 -31.31 -19.04
N ASP A 116 15.82 -31.82 -18.01
CA ASP A 116 15.65 -33.21 -17.57
C ASP A 116 14.26 -33.41 -16.95
N THR A 117 13.63 -34.55 -17.31
CA THR A 117 12.49 -35.10 -16.60
C THR A 117 12.96 -36.33 -15.80
N VAL A 118 12.76 -36.31 -14.50
CA VAL A 118 13.23 -37.37 -13.59
C VAL A 118 12.02 -37.96 -12.87
N LYS A 119 11.92 -39.28 -12.91
CA LYS A 119 10.92 -40.02 -12.15
C LYS A 119 11.62 -40.86 -11.09
N ILE A 120 11.24 -40.68 -9.84
CA ILE A 120 11.71 -41.41 -8.70
C ILE A 120 10.59 -42.22 -8.09
N LYS A 121 10.91 -43.37 -7.54
CA LYS A 121 10.00 -44.21 -6.76
C LYS A 121 10.67 -44.58 -5.44
N VAL A 122 9.93 -44.35 -4.34
CA VAL A 122 10.40 -44.69 -2.99
C VAL A 122 9.38 -45.63 -2.34
N THR A 123 9.83 -46.76 -1.84
CA THR A 123 8.99 -47.78 -1.21
C THR A 123 9.35 -47.88 0.29
N TRP A 124 8.39 -47.51 1.10
CA TRP A 124 8.45 -47.56 2.56
C TRP A 124 7.69 -48.77 3.08
N LYS A 125 8.24 -49.41 4.10
CA LYS A 125 7.54 -50.42 4.91
C LYS A 125 7.09 -49.78 6.21
N LEU A 126 5.80 -49.93 6.51
CA LEU A 126 5.16 -49.31 7.65
C LEU A 126 4.56 -50.38 8.55
N LYS A 127 4.69 -50.22 9.87
CA LYS A 127 4.07 -51.10 10.85
C LYS A 127 3.06 -50.33 11.66
N ASN A 128 1.98 -50.99 12.01
CA ASN A 128 0.92 -50.48 12.91
C ASN A 128 0.31 -49.13 12.42
N LEU A 129 0.03 -49.03 11.13
CA LEU A 129 -0.54 -47.79 10.53
C LEU A 129 -2.03 -47.62 10.90
N LEU A 130 -2.76 -48.69 11.13
CA LEU A 130 -4.20 -48.67 11.40
C LEU A 130 -4.51 -48.63 12.90
N TYR A 131 -5.48 -47.78 13.25
CA TYR A 131 -6.10 -47.87 14.59
C TYR A 131 -7.06 -49.06 14.63
N SER A 132 -6.88 -49.95 15.61
CA SER A 132 -7.75 -51.07 15.82
C SER A 132 -8.79 -50.76 16.91
N HIS A 133 -10.01 -50.46 16.52
CA HIS A 133 -11.15 -50.26 17.42
C HIS A 133 -11.98 -51.55 17.52
N ARG A 134 -13.01 -51.52 18.36
CA ARG A 134 -13.89 -52.69 18.56
C ARG A 134 -14.57 -53.15 17.28
N ASP A 135 -15.08 -52.20 16.51
CA ASP A 135 -15.94 -52.38 15.35
C ASP A 135 -15.24 -52.17 14.02
N ILE A 136 -14.21 -51.30 13.98
CA ILE A 136 -13.53 -50.90 12.75
C ILE A 136 -12.00 -50.96 12.87
N LEU A 137 -11.34 -51.10 11.69
CA LEU A 137 -9.98 -50.65 11.47
C LEU A 137 -10.05 -49.26 10.86
N LEU A 138 -9.40 -48.28 11.48
CA LEU A 138 -9.41 -46.88 11.05
C LEU A 138 -8.06 -46.45 10.50
N LEU A 139 -8.03 -45.96 9.27
CA LEU A 139 -6.91 -45.26 8.68
C LEU A 139 -7.12 -43.75 8.89
N ASN A 140 -6.17 -43.10 9.55
CA ASN A 140 -6.09 -41.66 9.64
C ASN A 140 -4.62 -41.26 9.49
N TRP A 141 -4.20 -40.94 8.26
CA TRP A 141 -2.80 -40.77 7.96
C TRP A 141 -2.58 -39.67 6.91
N LYS A 142 -1.50 -38.91 7.07
CA LYS A 142 -1.09 -37.81 6.19
C LYS A 142 0.23 -38.13 5.47
N PRO A 143 0.17 -38.77 4.30
CA PRO A 143 1.37 -39.08 3.51
C PRO A 143 2.05 -37.82 2.95
N ILE A 144 1.30 -36.74 2.70
CA ILE A 144 1.83 -35.45 2.28
C ILE A 144 1.44 -34.41 3.32
N THR A 145 2.40 -33.66 3.84
CA THR A 145 2.15 -32.55 4.78
C THR A 145 2.85 -31.27 4.32
N ASP A 146 3.96 -31.37 3.59
CA ASP A 146 4.71 -30.20 3.12
C ASP A 146 5.44 -30.53 1.81
N GLY A 147 4.97 -29.98 0.71
CA GLY A 147 5.62 -30.06 -0.59
C GLY A 147 6.26 -28.72 -0.95
N ASP A 148 7.53 -28.71 -1.37
CA ASP A 148 8.25 -27.49 -1.73
C ASP A 148 7.68 -26.75 -2.95
N LYS A 149 6.94 -27.47 -3.79
CA LYS A 149 6.32 -26.95 -5.01
C LYS A 149 4.87 -27.41 -5.15
N LYS A 150 4.14 -26.71 -5.99
CA LYS A 150 2.84 -27.16 -6.47
C LYS A 150 3.02 -28.46 -7.25
N VAL A 151 2.11 -29.42 -7.07
CA VAL A 151 2.01 -30.65 -7.85
C VAL A 151 0.87 -30.53 -8.87
N GLU A 152 1.15 -30.77 -10.14
CA GLU A 152 0.15 -30.63 -11.19
C GLU A 152 -0.92 -31.71 -11.14
N LYS A 153 -0.50 -32.98 -11.02
CA LYS A 153 -1.39 -34.15 -10.93
C LYS A 153 -1.02 -35.02 -9.73
N VAL A 154 -1.98 -35.35 -8.93
CA VAL A 154 -1.86 -36.26 -7.78
C VAL A 154 -2.77 -37.46 -7.97
N GLN A 155 -2.26 -38.65 -7.71
CA GLN A 155 -3.04 -39.88 -7.72
C GLN A 155 -2.75 -40.68 -6.44
N PHE A 156 -3.81 -41.09 -5.76
CA PHE A 156 -3.70 -42.01 -4.63
C PHE A 156 -4.44 -43.31 -4.95
N ARG A 157 -3.82 -44.43 -4.56
CA ARG A 157 -4.41 -45.75 -4.58
C ARG A 157 -4.24 -46.42 -3.20
N VAL A 158 -5.33 -46.97 -2.66
CA VAL A 158 -5.30 -47.71 -1.41
C VAL A 158 -5.82 -49.12 -1.67
N ILE A 159 -5.01 -50.12 -1.33
CA ILE A 159 -5.24 -51.53 -1.61
C ILE A 159 -5.28 -52.30 -0.28
N PRO A 160 -6.47 -52.55 0.30
CA PRO A 160 -6.62 -53.30 1.55
C PRO A 160 -6.64 -54.82 1.28
N LYS A 161 -5.49 -55.46 1.23
CA LYS A 161 -5.38 -56.92 0.93
C LYS A 161 -6.04 -57.82 1.96
N PHE A 162 -6.26 -57.34 3.17
CA PHE A 162 -6.93 -58.07 4.24
C PHE A 162 -8.47 -58.05 4.11
N ALA A 163 -9.00 -57.15 3.27
CA ALA A 163 -10.45 -57.00 3.12
C ALA A 163 -10.91 -57.55 1.76
N SER A 164 -12.07 -58.21 1.74
CA SER A 164 -12.72 -58.59 0.48
C SER A 164 -13.29 -57.34 -0.22
N ALA A 165 -13.49 -57.41 -1.54
CA ALA A 165 -14.12 -56.32 -2.30
C ALA A 165 -15.52 -55.93 -1.77
N ASN A 166 -16.22 -56.88 -1.18
CA ASN A 166 -17.57 -56.69 -0.63
C ASN A 166 -17.59 -56.21 0.83
N ALA A 167 -16.41 -56.08 1.50
CA ALA A 167 -16.34 -55.58 2.87
C ALA A 167 -16.89 -54.16 2.96
N GLN A 168 -17.68 -53.89 3.98
CA GLN A 168 -18.18 -52.54 4.25
C GLN A 168 -17.01 -51.65 4.68
N SER A 169 -16.78 -50.62 3.90
CA SER A 169 -15.65 -49.72 4.08
C SER A 169 -15.87 -48.43 3.32
N GLU A 170 -15.32 -47.35 3.85
CA GLU A 170 -15.31 -46.05 3.20
C GLU A 170 -13.93 -45.45 3.31
N LEU A 171 -13.54 -44.68 2.29
CA LEU A 171 -12.28 -43.92 2.24
C LEU A 171 -12.54 -42.53 1.68
N TYR A 172 -12.08 -41.53 2.39
CA TYR A 172 -12.03 -40.14 2.00
C TYR A 172 -10.58 -39.68 1.88
N ILE A 173 -10.34 -38.76 0.98
CA ILE A 173 -9.05 -38.08 0.86
C ILE A 173 -9.29 -36.60 1.06
N HIS A 174 -8.77 -36.06 2.16
CA HIS A 174 -8.92 -34.68 2.51
C HIS A 174 -7.70 -33.87 2.06
N THR A 175 -7.96 -32.70 1.50
CA THR A 175 -6.99 -31.64 1.24
C THR A 175 -7.28 -30.47 2.17
N ALA A 176 -6.47 -29.41 2.14
CA ALA A 176 -6.81 -28.16 2.81
C ALA A 176 -8.22 -27.69 2.40
N TYR A 177 -8.95 -27.01 3.28
CA TYR A 177 -10.35 -26.57 3.04
C TYR A 177 -10.51 -25.71 1.78
N MET A 178 -9.47 -24.96 1.40
CA MET A 178 -9.40 -24.20 0.14
C MET A 178 -8.65 -24.93 -0.99
N GLY A 179 -8.23 -26.18 -0.75
CA GLY A 179 -7.56 -27.03 -1.73
C GLY A 179 -8.52 -27.66 -2.73
N PRO A 180 -7.99 -28.50 -3.65
CA PRO A 180 -8.81 -29.20 -4.64
C PRO A 180 -9.81 -30.16 -4.00
N ASP A 181 -10.95 -30.34 -4.65
CA ASP A 181 -11.90 -31.39 -4.28
C ASP A 181 -11.40 -32.74 -4.76
N VAL A 182 -11.55 -33.76 -3.91
CA VAL A 182 -11.12 -35.13 -4.21
C VAL A 182 -12.32 -36.06 -4.17
N THR A 183 -12.53 -36.79 -5.25
CA THR A 183 -13.52 -37.88 -5.32
C THR A 183 -12.78 -39.20 -5.32
N VAL A 184 -13.04 -40.02 -4.32
CA VAL A 184 -12.49 -41.36 -4.21
C VAL A 184 -13.45 -42.33 -4.89
N LYS A 185 -12.95 -43.19 -5.76
CA LYS A 185 -13.68 -44.27 -6.40
C LYS A 185 -13.31 -45.60 -5.72
N LYS A 186 -14.32 -46.37 -5.32
CA LYS A 186 -14.13 -47.74 -4.86
C LYS A 186 -14.23 -48.65 -6.10
N GLU A 187 -13.16 -49.34 -6.39
CA GLU A 187 -13.04 -50.33 -7.46
C GLU A 187 -13.00 -51.75 -6.85
N ASP A 188 -12.90 -52.74 -7.69
CA ASP A 188 -12.80 -54.12 -7.22
C ASP A 188 -11.44 -54.38 -6.52
N GLY A 189 -11.45 -54.37 -5.18
CA GLY A 189 -10.29 -54.62 -4.32
C GLY A 189 -9.38 -53.40 -4.03
N TYR A 190 -9.72 -52.19 -4.47
CA TYR A 190 -8.94 -51.00 -4.15
C TYR A 190 -9.75 -49.70 -4.24
N TYR A 191 -9.19 -48.62 -3.70
CA TYR A 191 -9.69 -47.26 -3.84
C TYR A 191 -8.74 -46.46 -4.73
N ASP A 192 -9.26 -45.65 -5.66
CA ASP A 192 -8.46 -44.80 -6.53
C ASP A 192 -9.03 -43.37 -6.51
N ALA A 193 -8.12 -42.40 -6.49
CA ALA A 193 -8.48 -41.00 -6.58
C ALA A 193 -7.42 -40.21 -7.37
N THR A 194 -7.87 -39.38 -8.27
CA THR A 194 -7.02 -38.47 -9.03
C THR A 194 -7.53 -37.06 -8.88
N PHE A 195 -6.63 -36.13 -8.57
CA PHE A 195 -6.94 -34.71 -8.50
C PHE A 195 -5.75 -33.87 -8.98
N TYR A 196 -5.96 -32.57 -9.15
CA TYR A 196 -5.01 -31.70 -9.79
C TYR A 196 -4.73 -30.45 -8.96
N ASN A 197 -3.57 -29.85 -9.20
CA ASN A 197 -3.21 -28.54 -8.63
C ASN A 197 -3.13 -28.53 -7.11
N LEU A 198 -2.48 -29.53 -6.50
CA LEU A 198 -2.14 -29.47 -5.08
C LEU A 198 -1.13 -28.36 -4.84
N GLY A 199 -1.49 -27.35 -4.06
CA GLY A 199 -0.64 -26.20 -3.78
C GLY A 199 0.60 -26.55 -2.94
N LYS A 200 1.64 -25.71 -3.03
CA LYS A 200 2.82 -25.81 -2.14
C LYS A 200 2.37 -25.79 -0.68
N GLY A 201 2.93 -26.70 0.13
CA GLY A 201 2.66 -26.79 1.57
C GLY A 201 1.25 -27.30 1.94
N GLN A 202 0.47 -27.78 0.97
CA GLN A 202 -0.84 -28.37 1.24
C GLN A 202 -0.70 -29.83 1.63
N ALA A 203 -1.37 -30.18 2.74
CA ALA A 203 -1.42 -31.57 3.20
C ALA A 203 -2.49 -32.38 2.46
N VAL A 204 -2.24 -33.69 2.40
CA VAL A 204 -3.22 -34.70 1.97
C VAL A 204 -3.38 -35.72 3.08
N GLU A 205 -4.61 -35.98 3.49
CA GLU A 205 -4.98 -36.91 4.54
C GLU A 205 -5.82 -38.04 3.96
N LEU A 206 -5.43 -39.28 4.24
CA LEU A 206 -6.22 -40.47 3.98
C LEU A 206 -7.03 -40.80 5.25
N TYR A 207 -8.37 -40.79 5.13
CA TYR A 207 -9.27 -41.03 6.24
C TYR A 207 -10.30 -42.06 5.83
N GLY A 208 -10.22 -43.25 6.40
CA GLY A 208 -11.07 -44.37 5.99
C GLY A 208 -11.21 -45.44 7.05
N TYR A 209 -12.22 -46.29 6.88
CA TYR A 209 -12.43 -47.43 7.76
C TYR A 209 -12.83 -48.71 7.01
N TRP A 210 -12.58 -49.83 7.65
CA TRP A 210 -13.05 -51.18 7.27
C TRP A 210 -13.78 -51.80 8.47
N LEU A 211 -14.99 -52.32 8.23
CA LEU A 211 -15.77 -52.93 9.30
C LEU A 211 -15.20 -54.30 9.65
N LYS A 212 -14.86 -54.53 10.93
CA LYS A 212 -14.19 -55.76 11.37
C LYS A 212 -15.06 -57.01 11.24
N SER A 213 -16.40 -56.90 11.31
CA SER A 213 -17.32 -58.03 11.08
C SER A 213 -17.16 -58.68 9.71
N ASP A 214 -16.67 -57.94 8.72
CA ASP A 214 -16.53 -58.37 7.33
C ASP A 214 -15.12 -58.91 7.02
N LEU A 215 -14.21 -58.91 8.01
CA LEU A 215 -12.83 -59.30 7.87
C LEU A 215 -12.59 -60.68 8.46
N SER A 216 -12.52 -61.69 7.59
CA SER A 216 -12.47 -63.12 7.99
C SER A 216 -11.17 -63.58 8.67
N SER A 217 -10.12 -62.78 8.70
CA SER A 217 -8.79 -63.17 9.21
C SER A 217 -8.31 -62.37 10.43
N LEU A 218 -9.17 -61.55 11.03
CA LEU A 218 -8.79 -60.74 12.19
C LEU A 218 -9.05 -61.45 13.49
N TYR A 219 -7.97 -61.84 14.15
CA TYR A 219 -8.03 -62.16 15.57
C TYR A 219 -8.28 -60.87 16.36
N ALA A 220 -9.12 -60.92 17.40
CA ALA A 220 -9.27 -59.84 18.35
C ALA A 220 -7.88 -59.50 18.90
N SER A 221 -7.31 -58.40 18.49
CA SER A 221 -5.97 -58.02 18.91
C SER A 221 -6.02 -57.32 20.26
N ASP A 222 -4.94 -57.43 21.00
CA ASP A 222 -4.74 -56.73 22.28
C ASP A 222 -4.82 -55.21 22.18
N ARG A 223 -4.85 -54.67 20.95
CA ARG A 223 -4.99 -53.22 20.64
C ARG A 223 -6.44 -52.77 20.44
N ASN A 224 -7.40 -53.65 20.70
CA ASN A 224 -8.82 -53.29 20.61
C ASN A 224 -9.21 -52.34 21.75
N THR A 225 -9.59 -51.10 21.42
CA THR A 225 -10.00 -50.09 22.41
C THR A 225 -11.34 -50.35 23.05
N GLY A 226 -12.11 -51.33 22.56
CA GLY A 226 -13.44 -51.66 23.07
C GLY A 226 -14.54 -50.66 22.73
N LEU A 227 -14.25 -49.60 22.01
CA LEU A 227 -15.20 -48.54 21.65
C LEU A 227 -15.75 -48.74 20.24
N THR A 228 -17.05 -48.38 20.06
CA THR A 228 -17.70 -48.33 18.75
C THR A 228 -17.38 -47.01 18.08
N LYS A 229 -16.78 -47.04 16.89
CA LYS A 229 -16.20 -45.86 16.22
C LYS A 229 -16.81 -45.55 14.85
N VAL A 230 -17.63 -46.40 14.28
CA VAL A 230 -18.23 -46.16 12.96
C VAL A 230 -19.10 -44.89 12.94
N ASP A 231 -19.92 -44.69 13.99
CA ASP A 231 -20.75 -43.48 14.09
C ASP A 231 -19.91 -42.21 14.29
N GLU A 232 -18.83 -42.30 15.09
CA GLU A 232 -17.88 -41.20 15.29
C GLU A 232 -17.16 -40.84 13.99
N PHE A 233 -16.83 -41.84 13.17
CA PHE A 233 -16.26 -41.61 11.83
C PHE A 233 -17.18 -40.77 10.95
N HIS A 234 -18.45 -41.15 10.83
CA HIS A 234 -19.44 -40.42 10.03
C HIS A 234 -19.72 -39.02 10.58
N GLN A 235 -19.77 -38.84 11.90
CA GLN A 235 -19.93 -37.52 12.52
C GLN A 235 -18.71 -36.64 12.23
N THR A 236 -17.49 -37.19 12.31
CA THR A 236 -16.26 -36.47 12.01
C THR A 236 -16.21 -36.05 10.53
N GLN A 237 -16.57 -36.97 9.62
CA GLN A 237 -16.63 -36.68 8.18
C GLN A 237 -17.64 -35.57 7.88
N ALA A 238 -18.84 -35.66 8.42
CA ALA A 238 -19.87 -34.63 8.25
C ALA A 238 -19.41 -33.26 8.78
N LYS A 239 -18.69 -33.24 9.91
CA LYS A 239 -18.11 -32.01 10.46
C LYS A 239 -17.05 -31.42 9.55
N ILE A 240 -16.14 -32.24 9.00
CA ILE A 240 -15.10 -31.78 8.06
C ILE A 240 -15.74 -31.15 6.82
N GLU A 241 -16.76 -31.81 6.25
CA GLU A 241 -17.47 -31.27 5.07
C GLU A 241 -18.20 -29.97 5.39
N GLN A 242 -18.83 -29.87 6.56
CA GLN A 242 -19.49 -28.66 7.02
C GLN A 242 -18.49 -27.49 7.21
N GLU A 243 -17.36 -27.76 7.86
CA GLU A 243 -16.31 -26.75 8.06
C GLU A 243 -15.72 -26.29 6.72
N LYS A 244 -15.48 -27.21 5.79
CA LYS A 244 -15.04 -26.91 4.42
C LYS A 244 -16.05 -26.02 3.68
N TYR A 245 -17.34 -26.38 3.75
CA TYR A 245 -18.43 -25.60 3.15
C TYR A 245 -18.47 -24.16 3.70
N TRP A 246 -18.51 -24.01 5.05
CA TRP A 246 -18.57 -22.69 5.66
C TRP A 246 -17.31 -21.86 5.43
N THR A 247 -16.13 -22.47 5.43
CA THR A 247 -14.87 -21.80 5.11
C THR A 247 -14.92 -21.24 3.69
N ARG A 248 -15.30 -22.04 2.72
CA ARG A 248 -15.43 -21.59 1.31
C ARG A 248 -16.50 -20.53 1.14
N MET A 249 -17.68 -20.71 1.78
CA MET A 249 -18.77 -19.74 1.77
C MET A 249 -18.30 -18.38 2.33
N PHE A 250 -17.58 -18.41 3.46
CA PHE A 250 -17.04 -17.21 4.08
C PHE A 250 -16.08 -16.46 3.13
N TRP A 251 -15.08 -17.14 2.59
CA TRP A 251 -14.05 -16.51 1.77
C TRP A 251 -14.55 -16.05 0.40
N HIS A 252 -15.42 -16.82 -0.26
CA HIS A 252 -15.87 -16.51 -1.61
C HIS A 252 -17.08 -15.58 -1.66
N TRP A 253 -17.94 -15.57 -0.62
CA TRP A 253 -19.19 -14.85 -0.65
C TRP A 253 -19.40 -13.88 0.50
N ILE A 254 -19.28 -14.33 1.76
CA ILE A 254 -19.61 -13.50 2.93
C ILE A 254 -18.65 -12.34 3.07
N LEU A 255 -17.36 -12.59 3.07
CA LEU A 255 -16.32 -11.56 3.24
C LEU A 255 -16.31 -10.53 2.09
N PRO A 256 -16.32 -10.90 0.80
CA PRO A 256 -16.45 -9.94 -0.29
C PRO A 256 -17.75 -9.12 -0.23
N ALA A 257 -18.89 -9.75 0.07
CA ALA A 257 -20.16 -9.05 0.22
C ALA A 257 -20.13 -8.03 1.37
N LEU A 258 -19.52 -8.37 2.50
CA LEU A 258 -19.33 -7.46 3.62
C LEU A 258 -18.45 -6.25 3.23
N ILE A 259 -17.32 -6.49 2.57
CA ILE A 259 -16.40 -5.44 2.11
C ILE A 259 -17.12 -4.49 1.15
N ILE A 260 -17.82 -5.03 0.16
CA ILE A 260 -18.58 -4.24 -0.82
C ILE A 260 -19.68 -3.42 -0.12
N SER A 261 -20.42 -4.04 0.81
CA SER A 261 -21.49 -3.36 1.56
C SER A 261 -20.96 -2.19 2.38
N LEU A 262 -19.86 -2.36 3.10
CA LEU A 262 -19.20 -1.29 3.86
C LEU A 262 -18.70 -0.17 2.94
N TRP A 263 -18.12 -0.51 1.80
CA TRP A 263 -17.67 0.46 0.82
C TRP A 263 -18.82 1.27 0.21
N LEU A 264 -19.95 0.62 -0.11
CA LEU A 264 -21.17 1.29 -0.57
C LEU A 264 -21.75 2.22 0.50
N LEU A 265 -21.77 1.81 1.78
CA LEU A 265 -22.18 2.67 2.89
C LEU A 265 -21.27 3.91 3.01
N ALA A 266 -19.98 3.74 2.83
CA ALA A 266 -19.02 4.85 2.79
C ALA A 266 -19.30 5.80 1.61
N LEU A 267 -19.60 5.27 0.42
CA LEU A 267 -19.94 6.05 -0.77
C LEU A 267 -21.23 6.85 -0.57
N LEU A 268 -22.28 6.21 -0.07
CA LEU A 268 -23.57 6.87 0.22
C LEU A 268 -23.40 7.95 1.28
N GLY A 269 -22.65 7.67 2.34
CA GLY A 269 -22.37 8.63 3.40
C GLY A 269 -21.57 9.84 2.91
N ARG A 270 -20.54 9.63 2.07
CA ARG A 270 -19.81 10.69 1.39
C ARG A 270 -20.73 11.57 0.53
N ASN A 271 -21.64 10.95 -0.23
CA ASN A 271 -22.56 11.70 -1.09
C ASN A 271 -23.56 12.51 -0.26
N ARG A 272 -24.02 11.97 0.88
CA ARG A 272 -24.84 12.73 1.84
C ARG A 272 -24.07 13.91 2.41
N PHE A 273 -22.85 13.71 2.87
CA PHE A 273 -21.98 14.78 3.37
C PHE A 273 -21.78 15.88 2.32
N LYS A 274 -21.49 15.53 1.06
CA LYS A 274 -21.36 16.51 -0.03
C LYS A 274 -22.63 17.33 -0.24
N LYS A 275 -23.81 16.72 -0.09
CA LYS A 275 -25.08 17.45 -0.19
C LYS A 275 -25.30 18.40 0.99
N MET A 276 -24.86 18.01 2.20
CA MET A 276 -25.00 18.86 3.40
C MET A 276 -24.13 20.12 3.32
N ILE A 277 -22.89 19.97 2.81
CA ILE A 277 -21.95 21.10 2.67
C ILE A 277 -22.10 21.85 1.34
N TRP A 278 -23.12 21.53 0.53
CA TRP A 278 -23.33 22.21 -0.74
C TRP A 278 -23.92 23.62 -0.52
N PRO A 279 -23.32 24.67 -1.13
CA PRO A 279 -23.76 26.07 -0.91
C PRO A 279 -25.10 26.44 -1.55
N GLY A 280 -25.80 25.50 -2.19
CA GLY A 280 -27.12 25.73 -2.80
C GLY A 280 -27.07 26.32 -4.22
N VAL A 281 -25.88 26.70 -4.71
CA VAL A 281 -25.72 27.37 -6.02
C VAL A 281 -24.70 26.60 -6.87
N THR A 282 -24.96 26.53 -8.16
CA THR A 282 -24.04 25.94 -9.15
C THR A 282 -23.74 26.96 -10.24
N TYR A 283 -22.49 27.23 -10.48
CA TYR A 283 -22.05 28.18 -11.51
C TYR A 283 -21.44 27.44 -12.71
N PRO A 284 -21.50 28.04 -13.92
CA PRO A 284 -20.88 27.49 -15.11
C PRO A 284 -19.35 27.36 -14.94
N THR A 285 -18.77 26.26 -15.40
CA THR A 285 -17.33 25.98 -15.21
C THR A 285 -16.44 26.59 -16.29
N ASN A 286 -17.00 27.12 -17.41
CA ASN A 286 -16.22 27.57 -18.57
C ASN A 286 -16.23 29.09 -18.78
N THR A 287 -16.71 29.85 -17.79
CA THR A 287 -16.77 31.32 -17.89
C THR A 287 -15.36 31.93 -17.74
N ARG A 288 -15.07 32.96 -18.51
CA ARG A 288 -13.91 33.85 -18.38
C ARG A 288 -14.40 35.20 -17.90
N LEU A 289 -13.70 35.79 -16.93
CA LEU A 289 -13.92 37.15 -16.47
C LEU A 289 -12.70 37.97 -16.82
N TYR A 290 -12.89 39.07 -17.55
CA TYR A 290 -11.82 39.93 -18.05
C TYR A 290 -11.46 41.07 -17.10
N GLU A 291 -12.29 41.30 -16.12
CA GLU A 291 -12.12 42.31 -15.06
C GLU A 291 -11.70 41.64 -13.75
N ILE A 292 -10.99 42.40 -12.92
CA ILE A 292 -10.60 41.94 -11.57
C ILE A 292 -11.87 41.98 -10.71
N PRO A 293 -12.29 40.87 -10.09
CA PRO A 293 -13.57 40.83 -9.34
C PRO A 293 -13.63 41.83 -8.20
N GLN A 294 -12.52 42.05 -7.52
CA GLN A 294 -12.39 42.99 -6.41
C GLN A 294 -10.92 43.40 -6.27
N ASP A 295 -10.66 44.70 -6.09
CA ASP A 295 -9.31 45.21 -5.88
C ASP A 295 -8.91 45.06 -4.41
N ILE A 296 -8.35 43.91 -4.05
CA ILE A 296 -7.87 43.57 -2.72
C ILE A 296 -6.45 42.99 -2.80
N ALA A 297 -5.67 43.11 -1.73
CA ALA A 297 -4.31 42.59 -1.71
C ALA A 297 -4.30 41.06 -1.90
N PRO A 298 -3.27 40.49 -2.58
CA PRO A 298 -3.20 39.07 -2.91
C PRO A 298 -3.32 38.12 -1.70
N LEU A 299 -2.68 38.45 -0.57
CA LEU A 299 -2.78 37.65 0.66
C LEU A 299 -4.18 37.70 1.28
N VAL A 300 -4.84 38.88 1.24
CA VAL A 300 -6.21 39.03 1.72
C VAL A 300 -7.17 38.24 0.83
N MET A 301 -7.02 38.34 -0.50
CA MET A 301 -7.81 37.59 -1.46
C MET A 301 -7.64 36.06 -1.26
N SER A 302 -6.41 35.59 -1.10
CA SER A 302 -6.17 34.16 -0.89
C SER A 302 -6.82 33.64 0.39
N SER A 303 -6.79 34.42 1.47
CA SER A 303 -7.44 34.06 2.74
C SER A 303 -8.95 34.08 2.59
N VAL A 304 -9.55 35.20 2.12
CA VAL A 304 -11.00 35.40 2.08
C VAL A 304 -11.71 34.52 1.08
N VAL A 305 -11.18 34.42 -0.16
CA VAL A 305 -11.86 33.73 -1.27
C VAL A 305 -11.57 32.23 -1.26
N TYR A 306 -10.36 31.84 -0.86
CA TYR A 306 -9.89 30.46 -0.95
C TYR A 306 -9.61 29.81 0.39
N SER A 307 -9.76 30.53 1.50
CA SER A 307 -9.34 30.07 2.83
C SER A 307 -7.90 29.53 2.79
N ALA A 308 -7.02 30.23 2.08
CA ALA A 308 -5.63 29.85 1.88
C ALA A 308 -4.74 30.86 2.56
N GLU A 309 -4.21 30.49 3.74
CA GLU A 309 -3.34 31.33 4.55
C GLU A 309 -1.86 31.06 4.28
N LEU A 310 -1.01 32.08 4.54
CA LEU A 310 0.42 32.01 4.24
C LEU A 310 1.15 30.96 5.09
N ASP A 311 0.81 30.85 6.38
CA ASP A 311 1.35 29.86 7.31
C ASP A 311 0.92 28.43 6.94
N GLU A 312 -0.30 28.25 6.44
CA GLU A 312 -0.76 26.99 5.90
C GLU A 312 0.00 26.62 4.63
N ALA A 313 0.35 27.60 3.76
CA ALA A 313 1.18 27.39 2.58
C ALA A 313 2.65 27.18 2.92
N SER A 314 3.09 27.42 4.15
CA SER A 314 4.47 27.31 4.60
C SER A 314 5.10 25.93 4.33
N PRO A 315 6.35 25.86 3.89
CA PRO A 315 7.09 24.63 3.66
C PRO A 315 7.39 23.86 4.98
N THR A 316 7.30 24.52 6.13
CA THR A 316 7.49 23.91 7.45
C THR A 316 6.23 23.19 7.94
N ASN A 317 5.06 23.55 7.43
CA ASN A 317 3.79 22.93 7.81
C ASN A 317 3.63 21.56 7.14
N LYS A 318 4.00 20.48 7.86
CA LYS A 318 3.92 19.08 7.40
C LYS A 318 2.52 18.45 7.53
N ALA A 319 1.59 19.12 8.20
CA ALA A 319 0.25 18.57 8.47
C ALA A 319 -0.67 18.51 7.24
N LYS A 320 -0.20 18.93 6.07
CA LYS A 320 -1.02 19.07 4.87
C LYS A 320 -1.30 17.74 4.20
N MET A 321 -2.55 17.34 4.21
CA MET A 321 -3.05 16.26 3.34
C MET A 321 -3.56 16.78 1.98
N THR A 322 -3.90 18.05 1.88
CA THR A 322 -4.28 18.73 0.62
C THR A 322 -3.37 19.92 0.39
N PRO A 323 -2.80 20.09 -0.81
CA PRO A 323 -2.06 21.30 -1.12
C PRO A 323 -3.00 22.49 -1.11
N PRO A 324 -2.58 23.65 -0.57
CA PRO A 324 -3.36 24.87 -0.63
C PRO A 324 -3.55 25.29 -2.11
N PRO A 325 -4.58 26.09 -2.42
CA PRO A 325 -4.85 26.60 -3.78
C PRO A 325 -3.66 27.34 -4.37
N PHE A 326 -2.89 28.03 -3.54
CA PHE A 326 -1.69 28.77 -3.91
C PHE A 326 -0.47 28.22 -3.16
N THR A 327 0.70 28.25 -3.81
CA THR A 327 1.95 27.85 -3.15
C THR A 327 2.54 29.02 -2.38
N PHE A 328 3.35 28.73 -1.37
CA PHE A 328 4.03 29.72 -0.55
C PHE A 328 4.79 30.73 -1.39
N GLU A 329 5.60 30.26 -2.35
CA GLU A 329 6.41 31.12 -3.23
C GLU A 329 5.55 32.08 -4.06
N LYS A 330 4.40 31.63 -4.57
CA LYS A 330 3.50 32.46 -5.39
C LYS A 330 2.82 33.54 -4.55
N MET A 331 2.47 33.22 -3.31
CA MET A 331 1.94 34.20 -2.36
C MET A 331 2.98 35.29 -2.06
N LEU A 332 4.25 34.91 -1.85
CA LEU A 332 5.34 35.88 -1.66
C LEU A 332 5.55 36.75 -2.91
N GLN A 333 5.61 36.15 -4.10
CA GLN A 333 5.80 36.85 -5.38
C GLN A 333 4.69 37.88 -5.63
N ALA A 334 3.43 37.45 -5.48
CA ALA A 334 2.28 38.32 -5.70
C ALA A 334 2.27 39.51 -4.73
N THR A 335 2.62 39.28 -3.46
CA THR A 335 2.71 40.34 -2.46
C THR A 335 3.84 41.34 -2.76
N LEU A 336 5.01 40.87 -3.17
CA LEU A 336 6.09 41.75 -3.61
C LEU A 336 5.66 42.61 -4.81
N LEU A 337 5.02 42.01 -5.82
CA LEU A 337 4.55 42.75 -7.00
C LEU A 337 3.43 43.74 -6.65
N ASP A 338 2.52 43.39 -5.74
CA ASP A 338 1.48 44.30 -5.28
C ASP A 338 2.06 45.55 -4.56
N LEU A 339 3.03 45.32 -3.67
CA LEU A 339 3.72 46.42 -2.98
C LEU A 339 4.53 47.31 -3.95
N MET A 340 5.08 46.73 -5.02
CA MET A 340 5.76 47.50 -6.09
C MET A 340 4.77 48.25 -6.99
N ASP A 341 3.62 47.64 -7.32
CA ASP A 341 2.57 48.29 -8.11
C ASP A 341 2.04 49.55 -7.40
N ARG A 342 1.85 49.47 -6.11
CA ARG A 342 1.39 50.59 -5.27
C ARG A 342 2.54 51.56 -4.88
N GLY A 343 3.78 51.30 -5.30
CA GLY A 343 4.92 52.15 -5.01
C GLY A 343 5.38 52.17 -3.55
N VAL A 344 4.95 51.19 -2.74
CA VAL A 344 5.43 50.99 -1.35
C VAL A 344 6.88 50.48 -1.37
N ILE A 345 7.18 49.60 -2.33
CA ILE A 345 8.55 49.15 -2.63
C ILE A 345 8.97 49.76 -3.96
N VAL A 346 10.13 50.41 -3.97
CA VAL A 346 10.69 51.06 -5.17
C VAL A 346 11.83 50.22 -5.72
N TYR A 347 11.80 50.03 -7.03
CA TYR A 347 12.83 49.35 -7.81
C TYR A 347 13.89 50.34 -8.30
N GLU A 348 15.16 49.97 -8.12
CA GLU A 348 16.30 50.68 -8.71
C GLU A 348 17.29 49.70 -9.31
N GLN A 349 17.72 49.97 -10.56
CA GLN A 349 18.80 49.20 -11.17
C GLN A 349 20.13 49.90 -10.83
N LYS A 350 21.04 49.23 -10.09
CA LYS A 350 22.36 49.69 -9.75
C LYS A 350 23.43 48.80 -10.41
N GLY A 351 23.86 49.20 -11.59
CA GLY A 351 24.78 48.37 -12.39
C GLY A 351 24.12 47.05 -12.80
N ASN A 352 24.69 45.92 -12.37
CA ASN A 352 24.14 44.59 -12.64
C ASN A 352 23.19 44.08 -11.56
N GLU A 353 23.00 44.78 -10.46
CA GLU A 353 22.14 44.37 -9.36
C GLU A 353 20.84 45.17 -9.33
N VAL A 354 19.77 44.49 -9.05
CA VAL A 354 18.47 45.09 -8.72
C VAL A 354 18.37 45.29 -7.24
N VAL A 355 18.06 46.51 -6.84
CA VAL A 355 17.93 46.89 -5.44
C VAL A 355 16.50 47.37 -5.18
N LEU A 356 15.88 46.85 -4.14
CA LEU A 356 14.56 47.26 -3.68
C LEU A 356 14.67 48.13 -2.44
N THR A 357 13.88 49.21 -2.37
CA THR A 357 13.87 50.18 -1.28
C THR A 357 12.47 50.29 -0.70
N ARG A 358 12.31 50.16 0.62
CA ARG A 358 11.07 50.43 1.33
C ARG A 358 10.82 51.93 1.44
N LYS A 359 9.65 52.42 1.03
CA LYS A 359 9.25 53.81 1.28
C LYS A 359 8.50 53.91 2.61
N SER A 360 8.84 54.98 3.38
CA SER A 360 8.18 55.25 4.67
C SER A 360 6.86 56.06 4.57
N ASN A 361 6.53 56.59 3.41
CA ASN A 361 5.49 57.64 3.24
C ASN A 361 4.19 57.14 2.59
N GLY A 362 3.89 55.83 2.61
CA GLY A 362 2.63 55.29 2.04
C GLY A 362 1.72 54.76 3.15
N HIS A 363 0.41 54.70 2.85
CA HIS A 363 -0.52 53.95 3.70
C HIS A 363 -0.19 52.45 3.54
N VAL A 364 0.36 51.85 4.61
CA VAL A 364 0.82 50.44 4.65
C VAL A 364 0.03 49.73 5.74
N ASP A 365 -0.63 48.66 5.40
CA ASP A 365 -1.35 47.81 6.34
C ASP A 365 -0.35 47.04 7.24
N ASP A 366 -0.78 46.57 8.40
CA ASP A 366 0.09 45.87 9.36
C ASP A 366 0.67 44.58 8.77
N PHE A 367 -0.12 43.81 8.02
CA PHE A 367 0.36 42.58 7.35
C PHE A 367 1.43 42.88 6.30
N GLU A 368 1.34 44.02 5.61
CA GLU A 368 2.33 44.45 4.62
C GLU A 368 3.63 44.89 5.28
N ARG A 369 3.52 45.54 6.44
CA ARG A 369 4.68 45.90 7.28
C ARG A 369 5.38 44.64 7.75
N SER A 370 4.64 43.68 8.30
CA SER A 370 5.18 42.39 8.74
C SER A 370 5.79 41.59 7.60
N PHE A 371 5.20 41.66 6.40
CA PHE A 371 5.75 41.03 5.21
C PHE A 371 7.07 41.71 4.78
N MET A 372 7.13 43.04 4.78
CA MET A 372 8.37 43.76 4.45
C MET A 372 9.47 43.50 5.50
N ASP A 373 9.12 43.42 6.77
CA ASP A 373 10.08 43.08 7.84
C ASP A 373 10.61 41.65 7.67
N MET A 374 9.75 40.71 7.25
CA MET A 374 10.17 39.36 6.87
C MET A 374 11.09 39.37 5.64
N ALA A 375 10.80 40.16 4.60
CA ALA A 375 11.57 40.16 3.36
C ALA A 375 12.91 40.91 3.45
N PHE A 376 12.95 42.05 4.13
CA PHE A 376 14.11 42.93 4.19
C PHE A 376 14.90 42.81 5.51
N GLY A 377 14.31 42.27 6.56
CA GLY A 377 14.85 42.38 7.92
C GLY A 377 14.85 43.82 8.37
N GLU A 378 15.95 44.26 9.00
CA GLU A 378 16.13 45.67 9.47
C GLU A 378 16.55 46.64 8.35
N ARG A 379 16.79 46.14 7.14
CA ARG A 379 17.30 46.96 6.04
C ARG A 379 16.19 47.76 5.39
N VAL A 380 16.47 49.03 5.08
CA VAL A 380 15.59 49.91 4.28
C VAL A 380 15.76 49.61 2.78
N THR A 381 16.96 49.25 2.39
CA THR A 381 17.34 48.96 1.00
C THR A 381 18.00 47.60 0.93
N CYS A 382 17.56 46.74 0.02
CA CYS A 382 18.03 45.37 -0.09
C CYS A 382 18.16 44.92 -1.56
N PRO A 383 19.29 44.32 -1.96
CA PRO A 383 19.39 43.63 -3.24
C PRO A 383 18.36 42.48 -3.29
N VAL A 384 17.76 42.27 -4.47
CA VAL A 384 16.70 41.26 -4.60
C VAL A 384 17.18 39.86 -4.24
N ASN A 385 18.39 39.49 -4.59
CA ASN A 385 19.02 38.21 -4.31
C ASN A 385 19.31 37.98 -2.80
N ARG A 386 19.17 39.03 -1.97
CA ARG A 386 19.33 38.97 -0.50
C ARG A 386 18.03 39.14 0.28
N LEU A 387 16.89 39.17 -0.43
CA LEU A 387 15.59 39.09 0.26
C LEU A 387 15.51 37.79 1.03
N PHE A 388 14.95 37.86 2.23
CA PHE A 388 14.77 36.71 3.14
C PHE A 388 16.07 36.08 3.66
N GLU A 389 17.23 36.71 3.47
CA GLU A 389 18.56 36.22 3.90
C GLU A 389 18.63 35.88 5.39
N ASN A 390 17.84 36.59 6.24
CA ASN A 390 17.77 36.35 7.68
C ASN A 390 17.28 34.94 8.06
N TYR A 391 16.70 34.22 7.13
CA TYR A 391 16.21 32.85 7.32
C TYR A 391 17.10 31.80 6.64
N GLU A 392 18.24 32.22 6.10
CA GLU A 392 19.17 31.33 5.43
C GLU A 392 19.60 30.19 6.35
N PHE A 393 19.35 28.98 5.89
CA PHE A 393 19.75 27.77 6.59
C PHE A 393 20.25 26.72 5.57
N SER A 394 21.56 26.40 5.65
CA SER A 394 22.19 25.50 4.70
C SER A 394 21.94 24.03 5.02
N GLY A 395 21.56 23.26 4.01
CA GLY A 395 21.45 21.80 4.09
C GLY A 395 22.80 21.07 4.18
N ASP A 396 23.91 21.75 3.97
CA ASP A 396 25.25 21.13 4.02
C ASP A 396 25.62 20.67 5.42
N LEU A 397 25.01 21.29 6.45
CA LEU A 397 25.19 20.92 7.85
C LEU A 397 24.89 19.45 8.17
N TYR A 398 24.02 18.79 7.39
CA TYR A 398 23.63 17.41 7.66
C TYR A 398 23.95 16.42 6.53
N LYS A 399 24.53 16.87 5.40
CA LYS A 399 24.90 15.97 4.29
C LYS A 399 25.97 14.92 4.66
N HIS A 400 26.86 15.27 5.60
CA HIS A 400 27.96 14.41 6.06
C HIS A 400 27.96 14.19 7.58
N ALA A 401 26.83 14.41 8.23
CA ALA A 401 26.69 14.35 9.68
C ALA A 401 26.77 12.91 10.21
N LYS A 402 27.49 12.75 11.32
CA LYS A 402 27.56 11.50 12.09
C LYS A 402 26.44 11.44 13.14
N THR A 403 26.24 10.27 13.73
CA THR A 403 25.21 10.06 14.77
C THR A 403 25.41 10.99 15.97
N GLU A 404 26.68 11.34 16.30
CA GLU A 404 27.05 12.25 17.39
C GLU A 404 26.56 13.68 17.17
N ASP A 405 26.42 14.11 15.90
CA ASP A 405 26.00 15.47 15.53
C ASP A 405 24.47 15.63 15.51
N GLN A 406 23.73 14.55 15.63
CA GLN A 406 22.28 14.52 15.41
C GLN A 406 21.51 15.50 16.30
N ASP A 407 21.83 15.57 17.58
CA ASP A 407 21.12 16.43 18.55
C ASP A 407 21.49 17.90 18.37
N ALA A 408 22.73 18.21 18.00
CA ALA A 408 23.16 19.55 17.65
C ALA A 408 22.44 20.06 16.40
N ILE A 409 22.38 19.25 15.35
CA ILE A 409 21.67 19.57 14.10
C ILE A 409 20.18 19.78 14.35
N ARG A 410 19.55 18.91 15.15
CA ARG A 410 18.13 19.05 15.55
C ARG A 410 17.87 20.34 16.32
N SER A 411 18.79 20.71 17.22
CA SER A 411 18.68 21.95 17.99
C SER A 411 18.76 23.18 17.09
N LEU A 412 19.74 23.23 16.20
CA LEU A 412 19.88 24.32 15.21
C LEU A 412 18.68 24.37 14.27
N GLY A 413 18.25 23.21 13.75
CA GLY A 413 17.07 23.13 12.90
C GLY A 413 15.80 23.62 13.57
N ARG A 414 15.57 23.29 14.85
CA ARG A 414 14.42 23.79 15.63
C ARG A 414 14.46 25.30 15.84
N LYS A 415 15.63 25.87 16.13
CA LYS A 415 15.79 27.33 16.27
C LYS A 415 15.49 28.04 14.94
N ALA A 416 16.08 27.58 13.84
CA ALA A 416 15.85 28.16 12.52
C ALA A 416 14.38 28.02 12.10
N GLN A 417 13.78 26.86 12.29
CA GLN A 417 12.37 26.62 12.02
C GLN A 417 11.46 27.53 12.86
N SER A 418 11.72 27.66 14.16
CA SER A 418 10.94 28.54 15.06
C SER A 418 11.03 30.01 14.65
N HIS A 419 12.20 30.47 14.23
CA HIS A 419 12.40 31.84 13.73
C HIS A 419 11.62 32.07 12.43
N PHE A 420 11.71 31.14 11.49
CA PHE A 420 10.97 31.15 10.24
C PHE A 420 9.44 31.14 10.48
N ASP A 421 8.96 30.20 11.29
CA ASP A 421 7.54 30.04 11.59
C ASP A 421 6.97 31.28 12.32
N ALA A 422 7.75 31.92 13.19
CA ALA A 422 7.33 33.13 13.89
C ALA A 422 7.02 34.27 12.92
N ALA A 423 7.88 34.49 11.92
CA ALA A 423 7.69 35.54 10.91
C ALA A 423 6.50 35.25 9.99
N VAL A 424 6.40 34.01 9.47
CA VAL A 424 5.30 33.60 8.59
C VAL A 424 3.95 33.71 9.33
N ASN A 425 3.90 33.21 10.57
CA ASN A 425 2.70 33.27 11.40
C ASN A 425 2.34 34.72 11.79
N GLN A 426 3.31 35.64 11.90
CA GLN A 426 3.02 37.04 12.16
C GLN A 426 2.27 37.65 10.96
N VAL A 427 2.81 37.47 9.75
CA VAL A 427 2.13 37.93 8.52
C VAL A 427 0.73 37.34 8.41
N ALA A 428 0.56 36.03 8.64
CA ALA A 428 -0.74 35.38 8.57
C ALA A 428 -1.74 35.95 9.60
N ARG A 429 -1.33 36.18 10.84
CA ARG A 429 -2.18 36.83 11.88
C ARG A 429 -2.61 38.22 11.48
N ASP A 430 -1.71 39.01 10.90
CA ASP A 430 -2.01 40.39 10.52
C ASP A 430 -2.93 40.44 9.27
N VAL A 431 -2.78 39.46 8.34
CA VAL A 431 -3.75 39.25 7.25
C VAL A 431 -5.13 38.93 7.81
N HIS A 432 -5.20 38.01 8.77
CA HIS A 432 -6.48 37.63 9.39
C HIS A 432 -7.15 38.82 10.07
N ARG A 433 -6.38 39.65 10.82
CA ARG A 433 -6.89 40.91 11.40
C ARG A 433 -7.42 41.87 10.35
N LYS A 434 -6.71 42.03 9.21
CA LYS A 434 -7.17 42.85 8.09
C LYS A 434 -8.49 42.32 7.49
N VAL A 435 -8.64 41.01 7.38
CA VAL A 435 -9.87 40.37 6.92
C VAL A 435 -11.05 40.66 7.88
N GLU A 436 -10.81 40.61 9.20
CA GLU A 436 -11.80 40.99 10.22
C GLU A 436 -12.20 42.45 10.11
N ASP A 437 -11.23 43.37 10.00
CA ASP A 437 -11.46 44.81 9.87
C ASP A 437 -12.31 45.15 8.64
N LEU A 438 -12.08 44.45 7.53
CA LEU A 438 -12.86 44.58 6.30
C LEU A 438 -14.21 43.87 6.36
N ARG A 439 -14.56 43.17 7.43
CA ARG A 439 -15.79 42.40 7.62
C ARG A 439 -16.03 41.35 6.52
N LEU A 440 -14.96 40.74 6.01
CA LEU A 440 -14.99 39.78 4.90
C LEU A 440 -15.07 38.31 5.36
N LEU A 441 -15.18 38.02 6.66
CA LEU A 441 -15.23 36.66 7.21
C LEU A 441 -16.51 35.87 6.92
N SER A 442 -17.50 36.46 6.26
CA SER A 442 -18.83 35.88 6.11
C SER A 442 -18.97 34.81 5.03
N TYR A 443 -17.88 34.48 4.30
CA TYR A 443 -17.93 33.53 3.18
C TYR A 443 -17.82 32.06 3.59
N TYR A 444 -17.34 31.81 4.79
CA TYR A 444 -17.17 30.45 5.30
C TYR A 444 -17.87 30.30 6.66
N ARG A 445 -18.45 29.12 6.88
CA ARG A 445 -18.97 28.72 8.18
C ARG A 445 -18.21 27.49 8.70
N PRO A 446 -18.08 27.30 10.01
CA PRO A 446 -17.56 26.05 10.54
C PRO A 446 -18.48 24.88 10.21
N LEU A 447 -17.92 23.66 10.19
CA LEU A 447 -18.71 22.44 10.09
C LEU A 447 -19.60 22.28 11.33
N GLU A 448 -20.86 21.93 11.11
CA GLU A 448 -21.77 21.61 12.20
C GLU A 448 -21.50 20.19 12.75
N ALA A 449 -21.82 19.96 14.02
CA ALA A 449 -21.55 18.69 14.69
C ALA A 449 -22.17 17.47 13.97
N HIS A 450 -23.36 17.64 13.38
CA HIS A 450 -24.01 16.57 12.65
C HIS A 450 -23.36 16.27 11.29
N GLU A 451 -22.79 17.28 10.60
CA GLU A 451 -22.03 17.14 9.36
C GLU A 451 -20.71 16.41 9.62
N GLU A 452 -20.01 16.79 10.70
CA GLU A 452 -18.80 16.14 11.14
C GLU A 452 -19.03 14.67 11.51
N ALA A 453 -20.10 14.38 12.27
CA ALA A 453 -20.47 13.01 12.64
C ALA A 453 -20.77 12.15 11.41
N GLN A 454 -21.47 12.71 10.42
CA GLN A 454 -21.74 12.00 9.15
C GLN A 454 -20.44 11.69 8.38
N ALA A 455 -19.51 12.64 8.30
CA ALA A 455 -18.23 12.42 7.64
C ALA A 455 -17.39 11.36 8.36
N ARG A 456 -17.29 11.42 9.69
CA ARG A 456 -16.56 10.43 10.50
C ARG A 456 -17.11 9.02 10.34
N ARG A 457 -18.45 8.84 10.36
CA ARG A 457 -19.11 7.54 10.11
C ARG A 457 -18.77 6.98 8.73
N SER A 458 -18.87 7.82 7.70
CA SER A 458 -18.51 7.42 6.34
C SER A 458 -17.04 6.98 6.21
N LEU A 459 -16.13 7.74 6.82
CA LEU A 459 -14.71 7.42 6.84
C LEU A 459 -14.45 6.10 7.58
N PHE A 460 -15.12 5.88 8.70
CA PHE A 460 -15.03 4.62 9.44
C PHE A 460 -15.40 3.42 8.57
N PHE A 461 -16.54 3.46 7.88
CA PHE A 461 -16.93 2.37 6.98
C PHE A 461 -15.94 2.17 5.83
N GLY A 462 -15.45 3.26 5.23
CA GLY A 462 -14.50 3.17 4.13
C GLY A 462 -13.15 2.58 4.54
N TRP A 463 -12.61 3.00 5.67
CA TRP A 463 -11.35 2.46 6.19
C TRP A 463 -11.51 1.01 6.68
N THR A 464 -12.64 0.67 7.33
CA THR A 464 -12.92 -0.71 7.75
C THR A 464 -12.98 -1.64 6.53
N ALA A 465 -13.65 -1.23 5.46
CA ALA A 465 -13.69 -2.02 4.22
C ALA A 465 -12.29 -2.25 3.64
N TRP A 466 -11.45 -1.22 3.65
CA TRP A 466 -10.08 -1.33 3.16
C TRP A 466 -9.20 -2.23 4.03
N PHE A 467 -9.26 -2.09 5.35
CA PHE A 467 -8.49 -2.95 6.26
C PHE A 467 -8.91 -4.42 6.17
N LEU A 468 -10.21 -4.70 6.01
CA LEU A 468 -10.69 -6.07 5.81
C LEU A 468 -10.18 -6.65 4.48
N ALA A 469 -10.22 -5.86 3.39
CA ALA A 469 -9.71 -6.30 2.10
C ALA A 469 -8.18 -6.56 2.14
N LEU A 470 -7.42 -5.65 2.77
CA LEU A 470 -5.98 -5.81 2.94
C LEU A 470 -5.64 -7.02 3.81
N GLY A 471 -6.33 -7.20 4.93
CA GLY A 471 -6.13 -8.35 5.81
C GLY A 471 -6.46 -9.69 5.13
N ALA A 472 -7.52 -9.72 4.32
CA ALA A 472 -7.87 -10.89 3.52
C ALA A 472 -6.78 -11.26 2.50
N GLU A 473 -6.21 -10.29 1.80
CA GLU A 473 -5.14 -10.54 0.84
C GLU A 473 -3.84 -10.99 1.53
N ILE A 474 -3.48 -10.36 2.64
CA ILE A 474 -2.32 -10.79 3.45
C ILE A 474 -2.49 -12.25 3.89
N PHE A 475 -3.67 -12.61 4.38
CA PHE A 475 -3.97 -13.99 4.76
C PHE A 475 -3.90 -14.94 3.55
N ALA A 476 -4.45 -14.55 2.39
CA ALA A 476 -4.39 -15.35 1.18
C ALA A 476 -2.95 -15.60 0.72
N ILE A 477 -2.08 -14.58 0.78
CA ILE A 477 -0.67 -14.70 0.40
C ILE A 477 0.08 -15.63 1.36
N PHE A 478 -0.04 -15.42 2.68
CA PHE A 478 0.80 -16.12 3.66
C PHE A 478 0.27 -17.49 4.07
N VAL A 479 -1.04 -17.69 4.09
CA VAL A 479 -1.65 -18.94 4.56
C VAL A 479 -2.08 -19.82 3.40
N LEU A 480 -2.63 -19.22 2.33
CA LEU A 480 -3.11 -19.99 1.18
C LEU A 480 -2.08 -20.07 0.05
N ASN A 481 -0.93 -19.41 0.18
CA ASN A 481 0.09 -19.26 -0.87
C ASN A 481 -0.51 -18.79 -2.21
N TRP A 482 -1.55 -17.95 -2.13
CA TRP A 482 -2.29 -17.47 -3.29
C TRP A 482 -2.13 -15.95 -3.42
N PHE A 483 -1.64 -15.51 -4.56
CA PHE A 483 -1.47 -14.10 -4.91
C PHE A 483 -2.31 -13.77 -6.14
N SER A 484 -3.08 -12.68 -6.06
CA SER A 484 -3.95 -12.25 -7.16
C SER A 484 -3.77 -10.77 -7.48
N ILE A 485 -3.27 -10.48 -8.69
CA ILE A 485 -3.16 -9.10 -9.21
C ILE A 485 -4.53 -8.39 -9.24
N PRO A 486 -5.65 -9.01 -9.67
CA PRO A 486 -6.98 -8.38 -9.58
C PRO A 486 -7.39 -7.98 -8.16
N CYS A 487 -7.08 -8.79 -7.15
CA CYS A 487 -7.37 -8.45 -5.75
C CYS A 487 -6.56 -7.22 -5.31
N LEU A 488 -5.31 -7.11 -5.69
CA LEU A 488 -4.45 -5.96 -5.40
C LEU A 488 -5.00 -4.67 -6.04
N ILE A 489 -5.45 -4.73 -7.29
CA ILE A 489 -6.13 -3.61 -7.96
C ILE A 489 -7.42 -3.24 -7.22
N GLY A 490 -8.19 -4.24 -6.76
CA GLY A 490 -9.39 -4.05 -5.95
C GLY A 490 -9.09 -3.31 -4.65
N ILE A 491 -8.06 -3.70 -3.91
CA ILE A 491 -7.62 -3.04 -2.67
C ILE A 491 -7.23 -1.58 -2.90
N LEU A 492 -6.50 -1.29 -3.98
CA LEU A 492 -6.15 0.10 -4.35
C LEU A 492 -7.39 0.93 -4.69
N THR A 493 -8.37 0.33 -5.35
CA THR A 493 -9.65 0.99 -5.69
C THR A 493 -10.47 1.29 -4.43
N ILE A 494 -10.56 0.32 -3.51
CA ILE A 494 -11.25 0.49 -2.21
C ILE A 494 -10.57 1.58 -1.37
N TRP A 495 -9.23 1.65 -1.35
CA TRP A 495 -8.46 2.67 -0.65
C TRP A 495 -8.70 4.09 -1.17
N TYR A 496 -8.85 4.25 -2.48
CA TYR A 496 -8.95 5.58 -3.10
C TYR A 496 -10.12 6.41 -2.56
N LEU A 497 -11.28 5.79 -2.34
CA LEU A 497 -12.49 6.48 -1.86
C LEU A 497 -12.30 7.12 -0.47
N PRO A 498 -11.93 6.37 0.60
CA PRO A 498 -11.75 6.95 1.93
C PRO A 498 -10.57 7.93 1.97
N ALA A 499 -9.51 7.71 1.21
CA ALA A 499 -8.36 8.61 1.14
C ALA A 499 -8.75 9.99 0.55
N ARG A 500 -9.48 10.00 -0.57
CA ARG A 500 -9.98 11.24 -1.20
C ARG A 500 -11.03 11.91 -0.32
N PHE A 501 -11.90 11.14 0.32
CA PHE A 501 -12.90 11.69 1.22
C PHE A 501 -12.29 12.28 2.48
N ASN A 502 -11.31 11.60 3.08
CA ASN A 502 -10.58 12.12 4.23
C ASN A 502 -9.86 13.45 3.92
N ALA A 503 -9.27 13.56 2.72
CA ALA A 503 -8.67 14.81 2.28
C ALA A 503 -9.72 15.95 2.19
N MET A 504 -10.88 15.68 1.59
CA MET A 504 -11.98 16.64 1.50
C MET A 504 -12.51 17.03 2.87
N PHE A 505 -12.73 16.06 3.76
CA PHE A 505 -13.22 16.30 5.12
C PHE A 505 -12.23 17.14 5.94
N LYS A 506 -10.94 16.85 5.88
CA LYS A 506 -9.91 17.63 6.55
C LYS A 506 -9.83 19.07 6.01
N ALA A 507 -9.97 19.25 4.70
CA ALA A 507 -10.07 20.59 4.12
C ALA A 507 -11.28 21.34 4.66
N SER A 508 -12.46 20.70 4.71
CA SER A 508 -13.66 21.33 5.27
C SER A 508 -13.57 21.63 6.77
N LEU A 509 -12.81 20.85 7.54
CA LEU A 509 -12.54 21.14 8.97
C LEU A 509 -11.62 22.35 9.15
N ARG A 510 -10.62 22.51 8.28
CA ARG A 510 -9.64 23.59 8.34
C ARG A 510 -10.25 24.90 7.81
N ASP A 511 -10.77 24.84 6.58
CA ASP A 511 -11.18 26.02 5.82
C ASP A 511 -12.65 26.43 6.10
N GLY A 512 -13.40 25.56 6.77
CA GLY A 512 -14.85 25.70 6.90
C GLY A 512 -15.60 25.28 5.62
N VAL A 513 -16.89 25.57 5.59
CA VAL A 513 -17.81 25.31 4.48
C VAL A 513 -18.19 26.63 3.84
N VAL A 514 -17.95 26.76 2.53
CA VAL A 514 -18.30 27.97 1.77
C VAL A 514 -19.83 28.13 1.70
N ASN A 515 -20.33 29.35 1.99
CA ASN A 515 -21.73 29.69 1.81
C ASN A 515 -22.01 30.16 0.37
N SER A 516 -23.26 30.54 0.07
CA SER A 516 -23.69 30.99 -1.28
C SER A 516 -22.92 32.22 -1.76
N ALA A 517 -22.71 33.21 -0.88
CA ALA A 517 -21.99 34.44 -1.21
C ALA A 517 -20.51 34.18 -1.47
N GLY A 518 -19.88 33.33 -0.64
CA GLY A 518 -18.50 32.89 -0.87
C GLY A 518 -18.33 32.04 -2.13
N ALA A 519 -19.32 31.22 -2.47
CA ALA A 519 -19.34 30.46 -3.71
C ALA A 519 -19.42 31.35 -4.95
N GLU A 520 -20.18 32.46 -4.88
CA GLU A 520 -20.26 33.47 -5.94
C GLU A 520 -18.90 34.18 -6.13
N GLN A 521 -18.33 34.66 -5.04
CA GLN A 521 -16.98 35.29 -5.10
C GLN A 521 -15.92 34.34 -5.65
N ARG A 522 -15.92 33.11 -5.19
CA ARG A 522 -15.01 32.10 -5.71
C ARG A 522 -15.21 31.81 -7.19
N TYR A 523 -16.46 31.79 -7.66
CA TYR A 523 -16.76 31.65 -9.08
C TYR A 523 -16.18 32.80 -9.93
N HIS A 524 -16.32 34.04 -9.47
CA HIS A 524 -15.75 35.20 -10.16
C HIS A 524 -14.22 35.12 -10.23
N TRP A 525 -13.56 34.83 -9.11
CA TRP A 525 -12.12 34.69 -9.05
C TRP A 525 -11.58 33.47 -9.83
N ASP A 526 -12.30 32.36 -9.83
CA ASP A 526 -11.95 31.18 -10.63
C ASP A 526 -12.11 31.47 -12.13
N SER A 527 -13.13 32.24 -12.51
CA SER A 527 -13.36 32.69 -13.89
C SER A 527 -12.27 33.65 -14.36
N PHE A 528 -11.85 34.58 -13.50
CA PHE A 528 -10.72 35.46 -13.74
C PHE A 528 -9.39 34.67 -13.82
N GLY A 529 -9.11 33.78 -12.89
CA GLY A 529 -7.92 32.91 -12.91
C GLY A 529 -7.88 32.02 -14.15
N ARG A 530 -9.03 31.59 -14.69
CA ARG A 530 -9.11 30.85 -15.95
C ARG A 530 -8.72 31.73 -17.13
N MET A 531 -9.24 32.96 -17.20
CA MET A 531 -8.85 33.92 -18.21
C MET A 531 -7.32 34.13 -18.23
N LEU A 532 -6.70 34.31 -17.06
CA LEU A 532 -5.23 34.43 -16.94
C LEU A 532 -4.49 33.17 -17.42
N LYS A 533 -4.98 31.97 -17.10
CA LYS A 533 -4.39 30.70 -17.56
C LYS A 533 -4.46 30.53 -19.09
N GLU A 534 -5.51 31.07 -19.69
CA GLU A 534 -5.82 30.95 -21.12
C GLU A 534 -5.44 32.23 -21.91
N ILE A 535 -4.75 33.17 -21.29
CA ILE A 535 -4.43 34.50 -21.88
C ILE A 535 -3.73 34.40 -23.24
N ALA A 536 -2.94 33.36 -23.43
CA ALA A 536 -2.24 33.10 -24.71
C ALA A 536 -3.18 32.71 -25.86
N HIS A 537 -4.43 32.34 -25.55
CA HIS A 537 -5.45 31.93 -26.53
C HIS A 537 -6.53 33.01 -26.74
N LEU A 538 -6.40 34.18 -26.09
CA LEU A 538 -7.31 35.28 -26.28
C LEU A 538 -7.08 35.94 -27.65
N ASN A 539 -8.17 36.35 -28.31
CA ASN A 539 -8.09 37.11 -29.55
C ASN A 539 -7.72 38.58 -29.29
N ASP A 540 -7.43 39.33 -30.35
CA ASP A 540 -6.98 40.74 -30.25
C ASP A 540 -8.01 41.65 -29.58
N THR A 541 -9.30 41.43 -29.81
CA THR A 541 -10.37 42.19 -29.21
C THR A 541 -10.48 41.94 -27.71
N GLU A 542 -10.34 40.66 -27.30
CA GLU A 542 -10.31 40.26 -25.90
C GLU A 542 -9.10 40.84 -25.17
N LEU A 543 -7.91 40.83 -25.79
CA LEU A 543 -6.69 41.42 -25.23
C LEU A 543 -6.78 42.95 -25.11
N GLN A 544 -7.44 43.62 -26.06
CA GLN A 544 -7.63 45.07 -26.01
C GLN A 544 -8.62 45.48 -24.89
N SER A 545 -9.52 44.59 -24.47
CA SER A 545 -10.42 44.84 -23.33
C SER A 545 -9.73 44.84 -21.97
N LEU A 546 -8.49 44.31 -21.91
CA LEU A 546 -7.71 44.23 -20.67
C LEU A 546 -7.03 45.60 -20.41
N VAL A 547 -7.50 46.32 -19.45
CA VAL A 547 -7.03 47.71 -19.18
C VAL A 547 -5.97 47.75 -18.06
N LEU A 548 -6.11 46.90 -17.02
CA LEU A 548 -5.27 47.00 -15.82
C LEU A 548 -4.16 45.96 -15.80
N TRP A 549 -3.26 46.01 -16.79
CA TRP A 549 -2.16 45.04 -16.94
C TRP A 549 -1.26 44.92 -15.70
N ASN A 550 -1.04 46.02 -14.94
CA ASN A 550 -0.30 45.98 -13.67
C ASN A 550 -0.93 45.01 -12.70
N ARG A 551 -2.22 45.16 -12.42
CA ARG A 551 -2.96 44.32 -11.50
C ARG A 551 -3.12 42.89 -12.03
N LEU A 552 -3.28 42.71 -13.35
CA LEU A 552 -3.31 41.40 -13.97
C LEU A 552 -2.00 40.64 -13.71
N LEU A 553 -0.85 41.32 -13.78
CA LEU A 553 0.46 40.71 -13.53
C LEU A 553 0.60 40.27 -12.07
N VAL A 554 0.13 41.07 -11.12
CA VAL A 554 0.13 40.74 -9.68
C VAL A 554 -0.64 39.45 -9.42
N TYR A 555 -1.88 39.36 -9.91
CA TYR A 555 -2.67 38.14 -9.70
C TYR A 555 -2.18 36.96 -10.56
N ALA A 556 -1.60 37.21 -11.74
CA ALA A 556 -0.97 36.17 -12.53
C ALA A 556 0.19 35.48 -11.76
N ALA A 557 0.93 36.23 -10.95
CA ALA A 557 1.94 35.66 -10.07
C ALA A 557 1.30 34.74 -9.01
N LEU A 558 0.21 35.17 -8.39
CA LEU A 558 -0.52 34.36 -7.40
C LEU A 558 -1.09 33.07 -8.01
N TYR A 559 -1.70 33.15 -9.19
CA TYR A 559 -2.21 31.96 -9.91
C TYR A 559 -1.11 31.13 -10.57
N GLY A 560 0.17 31.59 -10.52
CA GLY A 560 1.33 30.91 -11.06
C GLY A 560 1.39 30.85 -12.59
N VAL A 561 0.90 31.87 -13.23
CA VAL A 561 0.86 32.03 -14.69
C VAL A 561 1.51 33.34 -15.16
N ALA A 562 2.31 33.96 -14.30
CA ALA A 562 3.03 35.21 -14.63
C ALA A 562 3.90 35.06 -15.89
N ASP A 563 4.53 33.91 -16.07
CA ASP A 563 5.32 33.57 -17.26
C ASP A 563 4.50 33.66 -18.57
N LYS A 564 3.25 33.20 -18.54
CA LYS A 564 2.34 33.26 -19.70
C LYS A 564 1.93 34.69 -19.99
N VAL A 565 1.57 35.45 -18.94
CA VAL A 565 1.15 36.85 -19.06
C VAL A 565 2.31 37.69 -19.56
N THR A 566 3.50 37.57 -18.98
CA THR A 566 4.71 38.29 -19.43
C THR A 566 5.08 37.97 -20.88
N LYS A 567 4.93 36.71 -21.30
CA LYS A 567 5.15 36.30 -22.69
C LYS A 567 4.18 36.99 -23.65
N VAL A 568 2.90 37.08 -23.32
CA VAL A 568 1.90 37.80 -24.14
C VAL A 568 2.23 39.28 -24.19
N MET A 569 2.56 39.90 -23.05
CA MET A 569 2.97 41.31 -23.00
C MET A 569 4.18 41.58 -23.89
N LYS A 570 5.22 40.77 -23.84
CA LYS A 570 6.39 40.85 -24.70
C LYS A 570 6.03 40.73 -26.18
N LEU A 571 5.22 39.75 -26.56
CA LEU A 571 4.80 39.52 -27.94
C LEU A 571 3.97 40.69 -28.51
N ARG A 572 3.20 41.36 -27.65
CA ARG A 572 2.32 42.49 -28.02
C ARG A 572 2.94 43.84 -27.74
N ASN A 573 4.21 43.89 -27.26
CA ASN A 573 4.94 45.11 -26.90
C ASN A 573 4.14 46.01 -25.92
N ILE A 574 3.54 45.39 -24.89
CA ILE A 574 2.76 46.10 -23.87
C ILE A 574 3.71 46.54 -22.77
N HIS A 575 3.89 47.85 -22.64
CA HIS A 575 4.72 48.47 -21.60
C HIS A 575 3.86 49.02 -20.47
N LEU A 576 4.34 48.88 -19.25
CA LEU A 576 3.68 49.34 -18.04
C LEU A 576 4.25 50.70 -17.60
N GLN A 577 3.38 51.56 -17.07
CA GLN A 577 3.81 52.84 -16.51
C GLN A 577 4.66 52.65 -15.24
N ASN A 578 4.39 51.60 -14.47
CA ASN A 578 5.17 51.25 -13.29
C ASN A 578 6.50 50.62 -13.72
N GLN A 579 7.60 51.30 -13.43
CA GLN A 579 8.95 50.89 -13.82
C GLN A 579 9.36 49.52 -13.27
N ALA A 580 8.94 49.21 -12.03
CA ALA A 580 9.25 47.92 -11.40
C ALA A 580 8.56 46.77 -12.11
N LEU A 581 7.28 46.93 -12.44
CA LEU A 581 6.48 45.91 -13.13
C LEU A 581 6.87 45.79 -14.60
N ASP A 582 7.23 46.90 -15.26
CA ASP A 582 7.76 46.86 -16.62
C ASP A 582 9.11 46.11 -16.66
N ALA A 583 10.00 46.41 -15.70
CA ALA A 583 11.26 45.67 -15.55
C ALA A 583 11.01 44.18 -15.24
N PHE A 584 10.01 43.83 -14.44
CA PHE A 584 9.64 42.44 -14.18
C PHE A 584 9.26 41.70 -15.47
N VAL A 585 8.61 42.38 -16.41
CA VAL A 585 8.26 41.80 -17.71
C VAL A 585 9.48 41.68 -18.61
N TYR A 586 10.26 42.75 -18.79
CA TYR A 586 11.24 42.87 -19.90
C TYR A 586 12.70 42.58 -19.52
N THR A 587 13.00 42.41 -18.20
CA THR A 587 14.36 42.17 -17.72
C THR A 587 14.47 40.82 -17.01
N PRO A 588 15.69 40.36 -16.61
CA PRO A 588 15.88 39.19 -15.77
C PRO A 588 15.27 39.29 -14.36
N PHE A 589 14.76 40.44 -13.94
CA PHE A 589 14.19 40.72 -12.64
C PHE A 589 13.09 39.69 -12.24
N TYR A 590 12.30 39.20 -13.20
CA TYR A 590 11.38 38.08 -12.98
C TYR A 590 12.08 36.87 -12.35
N HIS A 591 13.24 36.49 -12.87
CA HIS A 591 14.00 35.35 -12.35
C HIS A 591 14.57 35.60 -10.97
N ASP A 592 14.98 36.85 -10.69
CA ASP A 592 15.52 37.21 -9.37
C ASP A 592 14.45 37.17 -8.30
N VAL A 593 13.25 37.71 -8.54
CA VAL A 593 12.09 37.62 -7.63
C VAL A 593 11.67 36.16 -7.40
N THR A 594 11.64 35.37 -8.47
CA THR A 594 11.30 33.96 -8.40
C THR A 594 12.33 33.18 -7.56
N ARG A 595 13.61 33.44 -7.76
CA ARG A 595 14.72 32.83 -7.03
C ARG A 595 14.66 33.16 -5.54
N SER A 596 14.44 34.44 -5.20
CA SER A 596 14.34 34.86 -3.79
C SER A 596 13.15 34.24 -3.06
N SER A 597 12.00 34.19 -3.71
CA SER A 597 10.81 33.52 -3.15
C SER A 597 11.04 32.01 -2.96
N HIS A 598 11.71 31.38 -3.91
CA HIS A 598 12.08 29.96 -3.81
C HIS A 598 13.15 29.71 -2.73
N ALA A 599 14.11 30.62 -2.56
CA ALA A 599 15.13 30.54 -1.51
C ALA A 599 14.46 30.53 -0.13
N MET A 600 13.50 31.43 0.14
CA MET A 600 12.74 31.47 1.38
C MET A 600 12.01 30.12 1.64
N SER A 601 11.37 29.56 0.64
CA SER A 601 10.73 28.22 0.73
C SER A 601 11.76 27.13 1.04
N THR A 602 12.93 27.18 0.43
CA THR A 602 14.03 26.23 0.66
C THR A 602 14.57 26.34 2.08
N TYR A 603 14.78 27.56 2.60
CA TYR A 603 15.25 27.79 3.97
C TYR A 603 14.30 27.14 4.99
N GLY A 604 13.01 27.38 4.89
CA GLY A 604 12.00 26.76 5.73
C GLY A 604 12.01 25.23 5.65
N SER A 605 12.02 24.66 4.44
CA SER A 605 12.02 23.21 4.26
C SER A 605 13.29 22.55 4.80
N THR A 606 14.45 23.19 4.63
CA THR A 606 15.75 22.73 5.11
C THR A 606 15.80 22.76 6.66
N ALA A 607 15.36 23.86 7.27
CA ALA A 607 15.25 23.99 8.73
C ALA A 607 14.31 22.93 9.31
N SER A 608 13.16 22.71 8.69
CA SER A 608 12.21 21.65 9.08
C SER A 608 12.79 20.25 8.91
N THR A 609 13.59 19.99 7.88
CA THR A 609 14.27 18.70 7.72
C THR A 609 15.32 18.48 8.79
N ALA A 610 16.13 19.50 9.11
CA ALA A 610 17.13 19.44 10.15
C ALA A 610 16.52 19.25 11.55
N SER A 611 15.38 19.87 11.85
CA SER A 611 14.68 19.74 13.14
C SER A 611 14.22 18.31 13.45
N HIS A 612 14.07 17.45 12.40
CA HIS A 612 13.64 16.06 12.50
C HIS A 612 14.73 15.08 11.99
N PHE A 613 15.96 15.56 11.85
CA PHE A 613 17.04 14.76 11.29
C PHE A 613 17.31 13.50 12.10
N THR A 614 17.43 12.34 11.45
CA THR A 614 17.78 11.05 12.04
C THR A 614 18.82 10.35 11.18
N VAL A 615 19.88 9.84 11.81
CA VAL A 615 20.83 8.93 11.16
C VAL A 615 20.27 7.51 11.30
N SER A 616 19.89 6.86 10.20
CA SER A 616 19.39 5.48 10.23
C SER A 616 20.55 4.50 10.24
N SER A 617 20.74 3.78 11.35
CA SER A 617 21.55 2.56 11.40
C SER A 617 20.62 1.37 11.11
N GLY A 618 20.86 0.65 10.01
CA GLY A 618 20.10 -0.54 9.66
C GLY A 618 20.42 -1.68 10.59
N SER A 619 19.43 -2.24 11.31
CA SER A 619 19.55 -3.52 12.01
C SER A 619 18.59 -4.52 11.36
N GLY A 620 19.18 -5.60 10.78
CA GLY A 620 18.44 -6.75 10.30
C GLY A 620 18.14 -7.71 11.45
N GLY A 621 16.88 -8.07 11.65
CA GLY A 621 16.45 -9.11 12.57
C GLY A 621 15.88 -10.31 11.80
N GLY A 622 16.43 -11.49 12.01
CA GLY A 622 15.93 -12.74 11.46
C GLY A 622 15.03 -13.47 12.45
N PHE A 623 14.01 -14.17 11.94
CA PHE A 623 13.19 -15.10 12.72
C PHE A 623 13.28 -16.50 12.12
N SER A 624 13.57 -17.49 12.99
CA SER A 624 13.51 -18.92 12.69
C SER A 624 12.38 -19.55 13.49
N GLY A 625 11.51 -20.32 12.84
CA GLY A 625 10.51 -21.17 13.49
C GLY A 625 10.30 -22.42 12.66
N GLY A 626 10.69 -23.57 13.19
CA GLY A 626 10.53 -24.86 12.53
C GLY A 626 9.25 -25.56 12.96
N GLY A 627 8.65 -26.38 12.07
CA GLY A 627 7.61 -27.36 12.35
C GLY A 627 7.75 -28.51 11.37
N GLY A 628 7.78 -29.75 11.90
CA GLY A 628 8.04 -30.95 11.10
C GLY A 628 6.81 -31.47 10.36
N GLY A 629 7.04 -32.08 9.21
CA GLY A 629 6.08 -32.77 8.40
C GLY A 629 6.76 -33.41 7.18
N GLY A 630 6.16 -34.45 6.61
CA GLY A 630 6.66 -35.11 5.41
C GLY A 630 6.59 -34.16 4.21
N GLY A 631 7.59 -34.17 3.40
CA GLY A 631 7.69 -33.29 2.25
C GLY A 631 8.66 -33.80 1.21
N PHE A 632 8.64 -33.19 0.05
CA PHE A 632 9.51 -33.53 -1.07
C PHE A 632 10.07 -32.27 -1.70
N GLY A 633 11.24 -32.39 -2.30
CA GLY A 633 11.88 -31.31 -2.99
C GLY A 633 13.12 -31.74 -3.75
N ALA A 634 13.87 -30.77 -4.28
CA ALA A 634 15.13 -30.99 -4.97
C ALA A 634 16.21 -30.01 -4.50
N PHE A 635 17.47 -30.37 -4.69
CA PHE A 635 18.61 -29.59 -4.25
C PHE A 635 19.76 -29.61 -5.28
#